data_d7882b634977cd8c12646f6c25c2a711
#
_entry.id   d7882b634977cd8c12646f6c25c2a711
#
_cell.length_a   1.000
_cell.length_b   1.000
_cell.length_c   1.000
_cell.angle_alpha   90.00
_cell.angle_beta   90.00
_cell.angle_gamma   90.00
#
_symmetry.space_group_name_H-M   'P 1'
#
loop_
_entity.id
_entity.type
_entity.pdbx_description
1 polymer ?
#
loop_
_entity_poly.entity_id
_entity_poly.type
_entity_poly.pdbx_seq_one_letter_code
_entity_poly.pdbx_strand_id
1 'polypeptide(L)'
;MNPVIIESIDHEGRGIAHADGKVIFIEGALTGERVTYSSYRKKNNYEQAKVEQILKQSFMRVQPKCPVFGVCGGCSMQHLEPRAQVAVKQRVLEDNLQRIGKVKPEVVLPPIYGQAWAYRQRARLSVRHVLKKNKTLVGFREQNGKYVADMQHCEILTPKIAALLPLLGELNEKFTARDILPQIEVAVGEHVDVLVLRILAALTPSDEALIREFADTHHVQFWTQTGGPDTVTPFYPLDAPALSYSLPEFAITMPFAPTEFTQVNSDMNRLMVSRAMRLLKPQAGERIADFFCGLGNFTLPIARSGARVLGVEGSDALVRRARQNAEYNGLDKDSLSLRGRGGAGVEYRAMNLFEMNEALLAQLGGFDKWLVDPPRDGAIELMKSITPEVAPRRIVYVSCSPSTLARDAEVLVHVKGYALKAAGVMNMFPQTSHVESIALFELDR
;
A
#
# COMPACT_ATOMS: atom_id res chain seq x y z
N MET A 1 -28.08 6.60 27.49
CA MET A 1 -26.86 5.84 27.83
C MET A 1 -25.88 6.72 28.55
N ASN A 2 -25.10 6.18 29.49
CA ASN A 2 -24.10 6.97 30.20
C ASN A 2 -22.98 7.36 29.21
N PRO A 3 -22.52 8.63 29.23
CA PRO A 3 -21.41 9.04 28.40
C PRO A 3 -20.10 8.34 28.82
N VAL A 4 -19.25 8.02 27.85
CA VAL A 4 -17.92 7.46 28.08
C VAL A 4 -16.83 8.42 27.61
N ILE A 5 -15.62 8.28 28.17
CA ILE A 5 -14.42 8.99 27.73
C ILE A 5 -13.62 8.05 26.85
N ILE A 6 -13.19 8.53 25.69
CA ILE A 6 -12.36 7.77 24.75
C ILE A 6 -10.91 7.84 25.22
N GLU A 7 -10.35 6.68 25.54
CA GLU A 7 -9.01 6.53 26.09
C GLU A 7 -7.93 6.50 25.01
N SER A 8 -8.22 5.85 23.88
CA SER A 8 -7.30 5.69 22.76
C SER A 8 -8.03 5.41 21.45
N ILE A 9 -7.28 5.27 20.36
CA ILE A 9 -7.78 4.86 19.05
C ILE A 9 -7.12 3.52 18.69
N ASP A 10 -7.90 2.59 18.15
CA ASP A 10 -7.42 1.29 17.70
C ASP A 10 -6.81 1.34 16.28
N HIS A 11 -6.34 0.19 15.81
CA HIS A 11 -5.74 0.02 14.48
C HIS A 11 -6.74 0.17 13.31
N GLU A 12 -8.06 0.18 13.59
CA GLU A 12 -9.12 0.44 12.60
C GLU A 12 -9.58 1.90 12.62
N GLY A 13 -9.02 2.72 13.51
CA GLY A 13 -9.39 4.14 13.66
C GLY A 13 -10.63 4.37 14.53
N ARG A 14 -11.04 3.38 15.34
CA ARG A 14 -12.17 3.49 16.27
C ARG A 14 -11.68 3.94 17.65
N GLY A 15 -12.47 4.77 18.32
CA GLY A 15 -12.23 5.12 19.72
C GLY A 15 -12.42 3.91 20.64
N ILE A 16 -11.54 3.75 21.61
CA ILE A 16 -11.61 2.72 22.66
C ILE A 16 -12.06 3.38 23.95
N ALA A 17 -13.08 2.79 24.58
CA ALA A 17 -13.53 3.12 25.93
C ALA A 17 -13.79 1.84 26.73
N HIS A 18 -13.84 1.96 28.06
CA HIS A 18 -14.24 0.87 28.95
C HIS A 18 -15.51 1.27 29.71
N ALA A 19 -16.50 0.40 29.73
CA ALA A 19 -17.70 0.54 30.55
C ALA A 19 -18.22 -0.85 30.93
N ASP A 20 -18.72 -0.99 32.15
CA ASP A 20 -19.32 -2.21 32.69
C ASP A 20 -18.42 -3.47 32.52
N GLY A 21 -17.09 -3.29 32.66
CA GLY A 21 -16.10 -4.36 32.50
C GLY A 21 -15.83 -4.82 31.06
N LYS A 22 -16.34 -4.10 30.06
CA LYS A 22 -16.15 -4.40 28.64
C LYS A 22 -15.37 -3.32 27.94
N VAL A 23 -14.65 -3.73 26.88
CA VAL A 23 -14.06 -2.83 25.90
C VAL A 23 -15.12 -2.43 24.88
N ILE A 24 -15.21 -1.15 24.57
CA ILE A 24 -16.16 -0.61 23.59
C ILE A 24 -15.37 0.05 22.47
N PHE A 25 -15.53 -0.45 21.25
CA PHE A 25 -14.95 0.12 20.03
C PHE A 25 -15.97 1.02 19.38
N ILE A 26 -15.71 2.34 19.34
CA ILE A 26 -16.68 3.35 18.93
C ILE A 26 -16.22 4.01 17.63
N GLU A 27 -16.91 3.73 16.52
CA GLU A 27 -16.69 4.38 15.25
C GLU A 27 -16.95 5.89 15.33
N GLY A 28 -16.05 6.69 14.76
CA GLY A 28 -16.17 8.14 14.67
C GLY A 28 -15.78 8.90 15.94
N ALA A 29 -15.34 8.23 17.00
CA ALA A 29 -14.88 8.85 18.24
C ALA A 29 -13.35 8.96 18.30
N LEU A 30 -12.84 10.04 18.92
CA LEU A 30 -11.41 10.33 19.03
C LEU A 30 -10.95 10.37 20.49
N THR A 31 -9.67 10.07 20.71
CA THR A 31 -9.04 10.11 22.04
C THR A 31 -9.31 11.43 22.76
N GLY A 32 -9.69 11.34 24.05
CA GLY A 32 -10.01 12.47 24.93
C GLY A 32 -11.41 13.03 24.75
N GLU A 33 -12.22 12.51 23.83
CA GLU A 33 -13.62 12.91 23.69
C GLU A 33 -14.49 12.28 24.78
N ARG A 34 -15.54 13.01 25.15
CA ARG A 34 -16.67 12.49 25.94
C ARG A 34 -17.85 12.31 24.98
N VAL A 35 -18.32 11.07 24.81
CA VAL A 35 -19.34 10.74 23.81
C VAL A 35 -20.46 9.89 24.39
N THR A 36 -21.66 9.99 23.77
CA THR A 36 -22.68 8.94 23.83
C THR A 36 -22.55 8.05 22.58
N TYR A 37 -22.97 6.79 22.67
CA TYR A 37 -22.80 5.83 21.60
C TYR A 37 -23.98 4.85 21.51
N SER A 38 -24.17 4.26 20.35
CA SER A 38 -25.14 3.20 20.06
C SER A 38 -24.43 1.94 19.65
N SER A 39 -24.60 0.86 20.42
CA SER A 39 -23.96 -0.44 20.12
C SER A 39 -24.77 -1.21 19.10
N TYR A 40 -24.13 -1.60 18.00
CA TYR A 40 -24.72 -2.45 16.96
C TYR A 40 -24.27 -3.92 17.04
N ARG A 41 -23.22 -4.22 17.82
CA ARG A 41 -22.77 -5.58 18.10
C ARG A 41 -22.30 -5.70 19.54
N LYS A 42 -22.87 -6.66 20.27
CA LYS A 42 -22.51 -6.94 21.67
C LYS A 42 -22.00 -8.37 21.83
N LYS A 43 -20.86 -8.52 22.51
CA LYS A 43 -20.23 -9.77 22.91
C LYS A 43 -19.98 -9.73 24.43
N ASN A 44 -19.56 -10.87 25.00
CA ASN A 44 -19.31 -10.97 26.44
C ASN A 44 -18.20 -9.99 26.89
N ASN A 45 -17.14 -9.84 26.09
CA ASN A 45 -15.92 -9.11 26.45
C ASN A 45 -15.82 -7.75 25.77
N TYR A 46 -16.57 -7.47 24.70
CA TYR A 46 -16.51 -6.22 23.97
C TYR A 46 -17.82 -5.84 23.30
N GLU A 47 -17.92 -4.57 22.95
CA GLU A 47 -19.01 -4.03 22.12
C GLU A 47 -18.42 -3.26 20.92
N GLN A 48 -19.15 -3.29 19.79
CA GLN A 48 -18.91 -2.40 18.66
C GLN A 48 -20.07 -1.42 18.56
N ALA A 49 -19.72 -0.16 18.47
CA ALA A 49 -20.66 0.93 18.56
C ALA A 49 -20.33 2.05 17.56
N LYS A 50 -21.27 2.97 17.42
CA LYS A 50 -21.10 4.21 16.67
C LYS A 50 -21.37 5.39 17.60
N VAL A 51 -20.63 6.48 17.44
CA VAL A 51 -20.87 7.71 18.16
C VAL A 51 -22.24 8.29 17.79
N GLU A 52 -23.02 8.67 18.80
CA GLU A 52 -24.30 9.39 18.63
C GLU A 52 -24.13 10.89 18.84
N GLN A 53 -23.51 11.27 19.96
CA GLN A 53 -23.24 12.66 20.29
C GLN A 53 -21.86 12.82 20.89
N ILE A 54 -21.19 13.90 20.52
CA ILE A 54 -19.91 14.31 21.08
C ILE A 54 -20.20 15.45 22.07
N LEU A 55 -20.12 15.15 23.37
CA LEU A 55 -20.38 16.09 24.44
C LEU A 55 -19.18 16.99 24.74
N LYS A 56 -17.95 16.47 24.47
CA LYS A 56 -16.72 17.23 24.57
C LYS A 56 -15.81 16.76 23.42
N GLN A 57 -15.44 17.67 22.56
CA GLN A 57 -14.57 17.37 21.42
C GLN A 57 -13.11 17.28 21.82
N SER A 58 -12.36 16.43 21.11
CA SER A 58 -10.90 16.45 21.09
C SER A 58 -10.39 17.69 20.34
N PHE A 59 -9.30 18.28 20.80
CA PHE A 59 -8.61 19.37 20.07
C PHE A 59 -8.05 18.93 18.72
N MET A 60 -7.92 17.63 18.51
CA MET A 60 -7.45 17.04 17.25
C MET A 60 -8.59 16.80 16.23
N ARG A 61 -9.85 17.05 16.61
CA ARG A 61 -10.98 16.85 15.71
C ARG A 61 -11.05 17.96 14.68
N VAL A 62 -11.21 17.56 13.42
CA VAL A 62 -11.44 18.47 12.30
C VAL A 62 -12.71 18.08 11.56
N GLN A 63 -13.28 19.03 10.80
CA GLN A 63 -14.37 18.74 9.89
C GLN A 63 -13.84 17.93 8.69
N PRO A 64 -14.41 16.76 8.40
CA PRO A 64 -14.05 16.00 7.19
C PRO A 64 -14.26 16.83 5.92
N LYS A 65 -13.26 16.81 5.03
CA LYS A 65 -13.32 17.53 3.76
C LYS A 65 -14.29 16.86 2.77
N CYS A 66 -14.35 15.52 2.79
CA CYS A 66 -15.17 14.74 1.90
C CYS A 66 -16.63 14.65 2.40
N PRO A 67 -17.65 15.07 1.60
CA PRO A 67 -19.05 15.05 2.02
C PRO A 67 -19.61 13.64 2.21
N VAL A 68 -18.98 12.61 1.62
CA VAL A 68 -19.39 11.20 1.77
C VAL A 68 -18.55 10.44 2.80
N PHE A 69 -17.75 11.15 3.62
CA PHE A 69 -17.04 10.53 4.74
C PHE A 69 -18.02 9.88 5.71
N GLY A 70 -17.67 8.68 6.20
CA GLY A 70 -18.57 7.88 7.07
C GLY A 70 -19.58 7.02 6.31
N VAL A 71 -19.73 7.23 4.98
CA VAL A 71 -20.51 6.39 4.08
C VAL A 71 -19.56 5.61 3.17
N CYS A 72 -18.67 6.30 2.48
CA CYS A 72 -17.64 5.69 1.63
C CYS A 72 -16.60 4.95 2.47
N GLY A 73 -16.26 3.71 2.07
CA GLY A 73 -15.25 2.88 2.73
C GLY A 73 -13.79 3.24 2.39
N GLY A 74 -13.54 4.27 1.59
CA GLY A 74 -12.19 4.65 1.15
C GLY A 74 -11.35 5.37 2.21
N CYS A 75 -11.98 5.99 3.22
CA CYS A 75 -11.32 6.76 4.29
C CYS A 75 -11.97 6.46 5.64
N SER A 76 -11.14 6.39 6.69
CA SER A 76 -11.59 6.11 8.06
C SER A 76 -11.22 7.20 9.07
N MET A 77 -10.34 8.16 8.72
CA MET A 77 -9.74 9.08 9.68
C MET A 77 -9.82 10.57 9.30
N GLN A 78 -10.70 10.97 8.35
CA GLN A 78 -10.79 12.38 7.93
C GLN A 78 -11.26 13.34 9.02
N HIS A 79 -11.89 12.83 10.08
CA HIS A 79 -12.33 13.60 11.25
C HIS A 79 -11.20 13.87 12.26
N LEU A 80 -10.01 13.31 12.01
CA LEU A 80 -8.79 13.51 12.80
C LEU A 80 -7.80 14.34 12.01
N GLU A 81 -7.20 15.35 12.63
CA GLU A 81 -6.18 16.22 12.04
C GLU A 81 -5.02 15.36 11.43
N PRO A 82 -4.54 15.64 10.21
CA PRO A 82 -3.57 14.77 9.52
C PRO A 82 -2.27 14.49 10.29
N ARG A 83 -1.75 15.45 11.06
CA ARG A 83 -0.55 15.22 11.89
C ARG A 83 -0.87 14.31 13.09
N ALA A 84 -2.08 14.45 13.65
CA ALA A 84 -2.54 13.58 14.73
C ALA A 84 -2.76 12.15 14.22
N GLN A 85 -3.19 11.94 12.94
CA GLN A 85 -3.26 10.61 12.35
C GLN A 85 -1.88 9.91 12.38
N VAL A 86 -0.81 10.66 12.10
CA VAL A 86 0.56 10.12 12.13
C VAL A 86 0.95 9.68 13.55
N ALA A 87 0.63 10.49 14.56
CA ALA A 87 0.90 10.15 15.96
C ALA A 87 0.13 8.90 16.42
N VAL A 88 -1.15 8.76 15.99
CA VAL A 88 -1.94 7.54 16.25
C VAL A 88 -1.30 6.32 15.60
N LYS A 89 -0.89 6.41 14.35
CA LYS A 89 -0.22 5.32 13.63
C LYS A 89 1.10 4.92 14.29
N GLN A 90 1.89 5.89 14.73
CA GLN A 90 3.13 5.64 15.47
C GLN A 90 2.85 4.88 16.77
N ARG A 91 1.84 5.30 17.53
CA ARG A 91 1.42 4.59 18.73
C ARG A 91 0.96 3.16 18.43
N VAL A 92 0.19 2.94 17.36
CA VAL A 92 -0.23 1.59 16.95
C VAL A 92 0.99 0.70 16.69
N LEU A 93 2.03 1.20 16.02
CA LEU A 93 3.27 0.45 15.81
C LEU A 93 3.94 0.09 17.15
N GLU A 94 4.14 1.08 18.02
CA GLU A 94 4.81 0.89 19.31
C GLU A 94 4.04 -0.08 20.21
N ASP A 95 2.72 0.05 20.30
CA ASP A 95 1.85 -0.85 21.08
C ASP A 95 1.95 -2.30 20.56
N ASN A 96 1.99 -2.51 19.24
CA ASN A 96 2.14 -3.86 18.67
C ASN A 96 3.53 -4.44 18.95
N LEU A 97 4.60 -3.68 18.75
CA LEU A 97 5.96 -4.12 19.06
C LEU A 97 6.09 -4.52 20.53
N GLN A 98 5.52 -3.72 21.45
CA GLN A 98 5.60 -3.98 22.87
C GLN A 98 4.72 -5.16 23.31
N ARG A 99 3.47 -5.25 22.83
CA ARG A 99 2.48 -6.22 23.35
C ARG A 99 2.56 -7.57 22.64
N ILE A 100 2.78 -7.58 21.33
CA ILE A 100 2.87 -8.80 20.53
C ILE A 100 4.32 -9.27 20.47
N GLY A 101 5.23 -8.43 19.98
CA GLY A 101 6.62 -8.76 19.77
C GLY A 101 7.44 -8.78 21.06
N LYS A 102 6.96 -8.16 22.14
CA LYS A 102 7.69 -7.96 23.40
C LYS A 102 9.06 -7.34 23.19
N VAL A 103 9.18 -6.50 22.16
CA VAL A 103 10.39 -5.82 21.76
C VAL A 103 10.19 -4.31 21.80
N LYS A 104 11.29 -3.58 21.97
CA LYS A 104 11.31 -2.12 21.92
C LYS A 104 12.47 -1.67 21.04
N PRO A 105 12.26 -0.76 20.10
CA PRO A 105 13.35 -0.21 19.31
C PRO A 105 14.26 0.66 20.19
N GLU A 106 15.57 0.62 19.93
CA GLU A 106 16.53 1.52 20.60
C GLU A 106 16.27 2.98 20.20
N VAL A 107 15.85 3.19 18.93
CA VAL A 107 15.49 4.50 18.40
C VAL A 107 14.11 4.45 17.75
N VAL A 108 13.21 5.32 18.20
CA VAL A 108 11.96 5.59 17.50
C VAL A 108 12.27 6.61 16.40
N LEU A 109 12.13 6.18 15.13
CA LEU A 109 12.42 7.04 13.99
C LEU A 109 11.36 8.15 13.88
N PRO A 110 11.76 9.39 13.53
CA PRO A 110 10.80 10.41 13.17
C PRO A 110 9.89 9.92 12.04
N PRO A 111 8.57 10.06 12.16
CA PRO A 111 7.64 9.60 11.14
C PRO A 111 7.84 10.34 9.81
N ILE A 112 7.65 9.64 8.69
CA ILE A 112 7.58 10.26 7.38
C ILE A 112 6.12 10.54 7.05
N TYR A 113 5.83 11.76 6.65
CA TYR A 113 4.52 12.17 6.17
C TYR A 113 4.65 13.25 5.09
N GLY A 114 3.65 13.34 4.24
CA GLY A 114 3.61 14.26 3.10
C GLY A 114 2.21 14.85 2.93
N GLN A 115 1.80 15.08 1.69
CA GLN A 115 0.47 15.57 1.37
C GLN A 115 -0.61 14.61 1.88
N ALA A 116 -1.63 15.15 2.55
CA ALA A 116 -2.73 14.37 3.10
C ALA A 116 -3.87 14.13 2.09
N TRP A 117 -3.85 14.82 0.96
CA TRP A 117 -4.89 14.84 -0.07
C TRP A 117 -4.29 14.67 -1.45
N ALA A 118 -5.09 14.30 -2.44
CA ALA A 118 -4.69 14.19 -3.85
C ALA A 118 -3.47 13.28 -4.13
N TYR A 119 -3.19 12.36 -3.23
CA TYR A 119 -1.98 11.53 -3.28
C TYR A 119 -2.18 10.19 -4.00
N ARG A 120 -3.45 9.73 -4.10
CA ARG A 120 -3.76 8.36 -4.49
C ARG A 120 -3.75 8.18 -5.99
N GLN A 121 -2.76 7.44 -6.47
CA GLN A 121 -2.53 7.16 -7.89
C GLN A 121 -3.09 5.80 -8.36
N ARG A 122 -3.52 4.96 -7.44
CA ARG A 122 -4.09 3.65 -7.75
C ARG A 122 -5.45 3.50 -7.07
N ALA A 123 -6.46 3.13 -7.85
CA ALA A 123 -7.80 2.91 -7.32
C ALA A 123 -8.53 1.83 -8.11
N ARG A 124 -9.40 1.10 -7.41
CA ARG A 124 -10.39 0.23 -8.02
C ARG A 124 -11.75 0.82 -7.72
N LEU A 125 -12.38 1.37 -8.75
CA LEU A 125 -13.67 2.03 -8.71
C LEU A 125 -14.75 1.04 -9.11
N SER A 126 -15.82 0.95 -8.33
CA SER A 126 -17.00 0.20 -8.71
C SER A 126 -17.90 1.09 -9.58
N VAL A 127 -18.53 0.48 -10.58
CA VAL A 127 -19.51 1.14 -11.46
C VAL A 127 -20.86 0.46 -11.26
N ARG A 128 -21.92 1.23 -11.07
CA ARG A 128 -23.26 0.67 -10.89
C ARG A 128 -24.35 1.62 -11.41
N HIS A 129 -25.11 1.16 -12.38
CA HIS A 129 -26.35 1.85 -12.74
C HIS A 129 -27.43 1.61 -11.68
N VAL A 130 -27.94 2.68 -11.10
CA VAL A 130 -28.96 2.64 -10.03
C VAL A 130 -30.31 3.06 -10.62
N LEU A 131 -31.15 2.09 -10.94
CA LEU A 131 -32.47 2.33 -11.57
C LEU A 131 -33.33 3.35 -10.82
N LYS A 132 -33.37 3.27 -9.46
CA LYS A 132 -34.17 4.21 -8.64
C LYS A 132 -33.69 5.66 -8.75
N LYS A 133 -32.43 5.89 -9.07
CA LYS A 133 -31.83 7.23 -9.23
C LYS A 133 -31.73 7.61 -10.70
N ASN A 134 -32.01 6.69 -11.61
CA ASN A 134 -31.74 6.79 -13.06
C ASN A 134 -30.35 7.37 -13.34
N LYS A 135 -29.33 6.84 -12.66
CA LYS A 135 -27.96 7.36 -12.69
C LYS A 135 -26.95 6.25 -12.49
N THR A 136 -25.83 6.32 -13.21
CA THR A 136 -24.66 5.47 -12.97
C THR A 136 -23.74 6.11 -11.95
N LEU A 137 -23.45 5.37 -10.89
CA LEU A 137 -22.48 5.75 -9.85
C LEU A 137 -21.14 5.13 -10.17
N VAL A 138 -20.08 5.94 -10.08
CA VAL A 138 -18.69 5.52 -10.19
C VAL A 138 -17.94 5.97 -8.94
N GLY A 139 -17.31 5.03 -8.22
CA GLY A 139 -16.60 5.38 -7.01
C GLY A 139 -16.26 4.18 -6.13
N PHE A 140 -15.91 4.45 -4.88
CA PHE A 140 -15.64 3.42 -3.90
C PHE A 140 -16.94 2.85 -3.33
N ARG A 141 -16.84 1.62 -2.82
CA ARG A 141 -17.97 1.00 -2.10
C ARG A 141 -18.22 1.69 -0.76
N GLU A 142 -19.47 1.61 -0.30
CA GLU A 142 -19.83 2.01 1.05
C GLU A 142 -19.12 1.14 2.09
N GLN A 143 -18.87 1.70 3.26
CA GLN A 143 -18.08 1.07 4.34
C GLN A 143 -18.64 -0.30 4.78
N ASN A 144 -19.95 -0.39 4.94
CA ASN A 144 -20.63 -1.60 5.42
C ASN A 144 -21.62 -2.18 4.39
N GLY A 145 -21.45 -1.85 3.10
CA GLY A 145 -22.43 -2.17 2.08
C GLY A 145 -21.86 -2.81 0.81
N LYS A 146 -22.78 -3.32 0.00
CA LYS A 146 -22.52 -3.77 -1.36
C LYS A 146 -22.70 -2.65 -2.39
N TYR A 147 -23.10 -1.46 -1.93
CA TYR A 147 -23.44 -0.33 -2.76
C TYR A 147 -22.22 0.52 -3.09
N VAL A 148 -22.32 1.31 -4.15
CA VAL A 148 -21.33 2.32 -4.51
C VAL A 148 -21.75 3.62 -3.84
N ALA A 149 -20.81 4.29 -3.17
CA ALA A 149 -21.07 5.58 -2.56
C ALA A 149 -21.39 6.63 -3.65
N ASP A 150 -22.47 7.40 -3.47
CA ASP A 150 -22.87 8.44 -4.39
C ASP A 150 -21.96 9.66 -4.23
N MET A 151 -20.86 9.66 -4.96
CA MET A 151 -19.80 10.70 -4.88
C MET A 151 -19.65 11.41 -6.23
N GLN A 152 -19.42 12.72 -6.16
CA GLN A 152 -19.09 13.53 -7.34
C GLN A 152 -17.61 13.84 -7.44
N HIS A 153 -16.88 13.68 -6.33
CA HIS A 153 -15.46 13.99 -6.21
C HIS A 153 -14.83 13.11 -5.13
N CYS A 154 -13.53 12.90 -5.22
CA CYS A 154 -12.76 12.18 -4.20
C CYS A 154 -11.50 12.95 -3.84
N GLU A 155 -11.42 13.42 -2.60
CA GLU A 155 -10.34 14.29 -2.11
C GLU A 155 -8.95 13.62 -2.06
N ILE A 156 -8.90 12.28 -2.05
CA ILE A 156 -7.62 11.56 -1.99
C ILE A 156 -7.10 11.10 -3.35
N LEU A 157 -7.96 11.00 -4.39
CA LEU A 157 -7.52 10.73 -5.76
C LEU A 157 -6.78 11.93 -6.33
N THR A 158 -5.90 11.71 -7.31
CA THR A 158 -5.30 12.82 -8.06
C THR A 158 -6.39 13.70 -8.66
N PRO A 159 -6.18 15.03 -8.78
CA PRO A 159 -7.23 15.98 -9.19
C PRO A 159 -7.89 15.61 -10.51
N LYS A 160 -7.10 15.18 -11.50
CA LYS A 160 -7.59 14.75 -12.80
C LYS A 160 -8.54 13.55 -12.68
N ILE A 161 -8.13 12.50 -11.97
CA ILE A 161 -8.96 11.30 -11.78
C ILE A 161 -10.22 11.61 -10.96
N ALA A 162 -10.09 12.46 -9.94
CA ALA A 162 -11.26 12.87 -9.13
C ALA A 162 -12.31 13.61 -9.98
N ALA A 163 -11.89 14.45 -10.93
CA ALA A 163 -12.78 15.16 -11.85
C ALA A 163 -13.46 14.22 -12.86
N LEU A 164 -12.85 13.07 -13.18
CA LEU A 164 -13.43 12.12 -14.12
C LEU A 164 -14.57 11.26 -13.51
N LEU A 165 -14.72 11.19 -12.19
CA LEU A 165 -15.73 10.31 -11.57
C LEU A 165 -17.14 10.50 -12.12
N PRO A 166 -17.73 11.73 -12.15
CA PRO A 166 -19.05 11.94 -12.73
C PRO A 166 -19.10 11.68 -14.23
N LEU A 167 -18.04 12.07 -14.96
CA LEU A 167 -17.95 11.92 -16.42
C LEU A 167 -17.90 10.45 -16.85
N LEU A 168 -17.23 9.59 -16.07
CA LEU A 168 -17.22 8.14 -16.28
C LEU A 168 -18.62 7.53 -16.05
N GLY A 169 -19.39 8.08 -15.11
CA GLY A 169 -20.79 7.72 -14.93
C GLY A 169 -21.63 8.07 -16.17
N GLU A 170 -21.48 9.30 -16.68
CA GLU A 170 -22.16 9.78 -17.89
C GLU A 170 -21.74 8.99 -19.14
N LEU A 171 -20.46 8.61 -19.24
CA LEU A 171 -19.97 7.74 -20.32
C LEU A 171 -20.70 6.38 -20.28
N ASN A 172 -20.79 5.75 -19.11
CA ASN A 172 -21.47 4.46 -18.96
C ASN A 172 -22.98 4.55 -19.26
N GLU A 173 -23.61 5.69 -19.02
CA GLU A 173 -25.04 5.88 -19.34
C GLU A 173 -25.31 5.90 -20.84
N LYS A 174 -24.33 6.26 -21.67
CA LYS A 174 -24.38 6.27 -23.11
C LYS A 174 -24.12 4.90 -23.74
N PHE A 175 -23.62 3.92 -22.97
CA PHE A 175 -23.33 2.58 -23.47
C PHE A 175 -24.62 1.85 -23.87
N THR A 176 -24.52 1.01 -24.89
CA THR A 176 -25.59 0.15 -25.37
C THR A 176 -26.20 -0.70 -24.25
N ALA A 177 -25.36 -1.21 -23.34
CA ALA A 177 -25.76 -1.89 -22.10
C ALA A 177 -25.00 -1.33 -20.88
N ARG A 178 -25.74 -0.78 -19.92
CA ARG A 178 -25.17 -0.04 -18.77
C ARG A 178 -24.57 -0.92 -17.67
N ASP A 179 -24.80 -2.23 -17.72
CA ASP A 179 -24.35 -3.21 -16.73
C ASP A 179 -23.12 -4.02 -17.17
N ILE A 180 -22.61 -3.77 -18.38
CA ILE A 180 -21.41 -4.44 -18.90
C ILE A 180 -20.10 -4.00 -18.24
N LEU A 181 -20.09 -2.82 -17.60
CA LEU A 181 -18.92 -2.22 -16.96
C LEU A 181 -19.08 -2.18 -15.43
N PRO A 182 -18.74 -3.25 -14.68
CA PRO A 182 -18.88 -3.27 -13.22
C PRO A 182 -17.74 -2.56 -12.47
N GLN A 183 -16.58 -2.33 -13.12
CA GLN A 183 -15.38 -1.85 -12.45
C GLN A 183 -14.46 -1.10 -13.41
N ILE A 184 -13.81 -0.07 -12.90
CA ILE A 184 -12.72 0.65 -13.54
C ILE A 184 -11.52 0.62 -12.60
N GLU A 185 -10.36 0.12 -13.05
CA GLU A 185 -9.10 0.27 -12.32
C GLU A 185 -8.35 1.48 -12.85
N VAL A 186 -7.85 2.28 -11.91
CA VAL A 186 -7.08 3.49 -12.19
C VAL A 186 -5.61 3.24 -11.89
N ALA A 187 -4.75 3.58 -12.83
CA ALA A 187 -3.32 3.63 -12.66
C ALA A 187 -2.77 4.94 -13.23
N VAL A 188 -2.28 5.80 -12.34
CA VAL A 188 -1.68 7.10 -12.69
C VAL A 188 -0.17 6.91 -12.79
N GLY A 189 0.40 7.27 -13.93
CA GLY A 189 1.84 7.33 -14.15
C GLY A 189 2.34 8.77 -14.25
N GLU A 190 3.62 8.94 -14.55
CA GLU A 190 4.19 10.28 -14.70
C GLU A 190 3.78 10.96 -16.02
N HIS A 191 3.50 10.17 -17.06
CA HIS A 191 3.24 10.70 -18.41
C HIS A 191 1.86 10.30 -18.96
N VAL A 192 1.21 9.33 -18.35
CA VAL A 192 -0.10 8.81 -18.79
C VAL A 192 -0.92 8.35 -17.61
N ASP A 193 -2.23 8.59 -17.69
CA ASP A 193 -3.21 8.00 -16.77
C ASP A 193 -3.95 6.89 -17.50
N VAL A 194 -3.96 5.70 -16.90
CA VAL A 194 -4.60 4.51 -17.48
C VAL A 194 -5.86 4.16 -16.71
N LEU A 195 -6.93 3.91 -17.46
CA LEU A 195 -8.20 3.41 -16.95
C LEU A 195 -8.46 2.02 -17.55
N VAL A 196 -8.44 0.97 -16.73
CA VAL A 196 -8.75 -0.39 -17.16
C VAL A 196 -10.24 -0.64 -16.96
N LEU A 197 -10.97 -0.80 -18.07
CA LEU A 197 -12.38 -1.14 -18.06
C LEU A 197 -12.55 -2.66 -17.94
N ARG A 198 -13.10 -3.13 -16.82
CA ARG A 198 -13.55 -4.52 -16.74
C ARG A 198 -14.88 -4.66 -17.46
N ILE A 199 -14.88 -5.38 -18.59
CA ILE A 199 -16.06 -5.56 -19.41
C ILE A 199 -16.59 -7.00 -19.33
N LEU A 200 -17.90 -7.16 -19.17
CA LEU A 200 -18.57 -8.46 -19.04
C LEU A 200 -19.12 -9.01 -20.36
N ALA A 201 -19.21 -8.15 -21.38
CA ALA A 201 -19.64 -8.51 -22.73
C ALA A 201 -18.85 -7.68 -23.75
N ALA A 202 -18.84 -8.10 -25.00
CA ALA A 202 -18.18 -7.36 -26.08
C ALA A 202 -18.77 -5.94 -26.21
N LEU A 203 -17.89 -4.96 -26.39
CA LEU A 203 -18.28 -3.59 -26.71
C LEU A 203 -18.87 -3.52 -28.13
N THR A 204 -19.90 -2.73 -28.32
CA THR A 204 -20.39 -2.42 -29.66
C THR A 204 -19.48 -1.37 -30.31
N PRO A 205 -19.50 -1.23 -31.68
CA PRO A 205 -18.78 -0.15 -32.36
C PRO A 205 -19.14 1.26 -31.85
N SER A 206 -20.37 1.45 -31.40
CA SER A 206 -20.82 2.70 -30.78
C SER A 206 -20.17 2.92 -29.41
N ASP A 207 -20.10 1.88 -28.57
CA ASP A 207 -19.44 1.96 -27.24
C ASP A 207 -17.95 2.24 -27.40
N GLU A 208 -17.29 1.59 -28.37
CA GLU A 208 -15.88 1.85 -28.68
C GLU A 208 -15.63 3.29 -29.13
N ALA A 209 -16.49 3.84 -29.97
CA ALA A 209 -16.38 5.24 -30.42
C ALA A 209 -16.50 6.22 -29.24
N LEU A 210 -17.44 5.98 -28.31
CA LEU A 210 -17.61 6.80 -27.11
C LEU A 210 -16.35 6.74 -26.19
N ILE A 211 -15.74 5.56 -26.04
CA ILE A 211 -14.52 5.40 -25.24
C ILE A 211 -13.35 6.16 -25.90
N ARG A 212 -13.19 6.10 -27.22
CA ARG A 212 -12.15 6.83 -27.96
C ARG A 212 -12.32 8.34 -27.83
N GLU A 213 -13.53 8.86 -28.05
CA GLU A 213 -13.86 10.27 -27.87
C GLU A 213 -13.55 10.76 -26.44
N PHE A 214 -13.91 9.95 -25.44
CA PHE A 214 -13.61 10.25 -24.05
C PHE A 214 -12.10 10.29 -23.78
N ALA A 215 -11.34 9.31 -24.32
CA ALA A 215 -9.89 9.24 -24.19
C ALA A 215 -9.21 10.49 -24.76
N ASP A 216 -9.60 10.91 -25.97
CA ASP A 216 -9.06 12.09 -26.64
C ASP A 216 -9.40 13.37 -25.88
N THR A 217 -10.66 13.51 -25.45
CA THR A 217 -11.15 14.69 -24.71
C THR A 217 -10.44 14.87 -23.37
N HIS A 218 -10.20 13.78 -22.66
CA HIS A 218 -9.68 13.82 -21.28
C HIS A 218 -8.20 13.41 -21.16
N HIS A 219 -7.54 13.10 -22.28
CA HIS A 219 -6.13 12.71 -22.33
C HIS A 219 -5.79 11.54 -21.39
N VAL A 220 -6.62 10.48 -21.46
CA VAL A 220 -6.41 9.22 -20.71
C VAL A 220 -6.27 8.05 -21.67
N GLN A 221 -5.57 7.01 -21.24
CA GLN A 221 -5.50 5.76 -21.98
C GLN A 221 -6.49 4.75 -21.39
N PHE A 222 -7.29 4.12 -22.24
CA PHE A 222 -8.12 2.99 -21.85
C PHE A 222 -7.46 1.66 -22.18
N TRP A 223 -7.60 0.74 -21.25
CA TRP A 223 -7.33 -0.68 -21.40
C TRP A 223 -8.62 -1.45 -21.14
N THR A 224 -8.74 -2.66 -21.65
CA THR A 224 -9.89 -3.53 -21.41
C THR A 224 -9.46 -4.80 -20.69
N GLN A 225 -10.35 -5.33 -19.86
CA GLN A 225 -10.22 -6.59 -19.16
C GLN A 225 -11.50 -7.40 -19.30
N THR A 226 -11.45 -8.53 -20.02
CA THR A 226 -12.61 -9.40 -20.28
C THR A 226 -12.75 -10.57 -19.32
N GLY A 227 -11.71 -10.86 -18.54
CA GLY A 227 -11.65 -12.03 -17.63
C GLY A 227 -10.66 -11.84 -16.50
N GLY A 228 -9.72 -12.76 -16.36
CA GLY A 228 -8.63 -12.71 -15.38
C GLY A 228 -7.58 -11.63 -15.68
N PRO A 229 -6.55 -11.50 -14.82
CA PRO A 229 -5.47 -10.51 -15.01
C PRO A 229 -4.76 -10.62 -16.37
N ASP A 230 -4.67 -11.82 -16.93
CA ASP A 230 -3.98 -12.10 -18.21
C ASP A 230 -4.76 -11.60 -19.44
N THR A 231 -6.01 -11.15 -19.26
CA THR A 231 -6.86 -10.63 -20.35
C THR A 231 -6.81 -9.10 -20.46
N VAL A 232 -5.91 -8.47 -19.70
CA VAL A 232 -5.76 -7.01 -19.71
C VAL A 232 -4.93 -6.57 -20.92
N THR A 233 -5.53 -5.79 -21.81
CA THR A 233 -4.91 -5.33 -23.05
C THR A 233 -5.14 -3.84 -23.28
N PRO A 234 -4.19 -3.10 -23.89
CA PRO A 234 -4.41 -1.71 -24.28
C PRO A 234 -5.52 -1.62 -25.31
N PHE A 235 -6.35 -0.60 -25.17
CA PHE A 235 -7.47 -0.36 -26.08
C PHE A 235 -7.27 0.92 -26.90
N TYR A 236 -7.06 2.08 -26.25
CA TYR A 236 -6.88 3.35 -26.95
C TYR A 236 -6.39 4.47 -26.02
N PRO A 237 -5.49 5.38 -26.48
CA PRO A 237 -4.69 5.26 -27.70
C PRO A 237 -3.58 4.20 -27.56
N LEU A 238 -3.16 3.58 -28.66
CA LEU A 238 -2.16 2.50 -28.64
C LEU A 238 -0.72 3.01 -28.63
N ASP A 239 -0.49 4.26 -29.02
CA ASP A 239 0.80 4.96 -29.06
C ASP A 239 1.09 5.78 -27.80
N ALA A 240 0.26 5.63 -26.74
CA ALA A 240 0.50 6.30 -25.47
C ALA A 240 1.85 5.90 -24.85
N PRO A 241 2.52 6.81 -24.11
CA PRO A 241 3.75 6.49 -23.41
C PRO A 241 3.55 5.36 -22.39
N ALA A 242 4.62 4.64 -22.10
CA ALA A 242 4.59 3.58 -21.10
C ALA A 242 4.22 4.13 -19.71
N LEU A 243 3.32 3.42 -19.01
CA LEU A 243 2.98 3.73 -17.64
C LEU A 243 4.20 3.50 -16.76
N SER A 244 4.68 4.53 -16.07
CA SER A 244 5.91 4.48 -15.26
C SER A 244 5.86 5.43 -14.07
N TYR A 245 6.71 5.16 -13.09
CA TYR A 245 7.09 6.09 -12.03
C TYR A 245 8.61 6.16 -11.89
N SER A 246 9.13 7.22 -11.30
CA SER A 246 10.57 7.39 -11.11
C SER A 246 10.98 7.43 -9.64
N LEU A 247 12.23 7.05 -9.40
CA LEU A 247 12.98 7.22 -8.16
C LEU A 247 14.19 8.13 -8.46
N PRO A 248 13.99 9.47 -8.50
CA PRO A 248 15.00 10.42 -9.02
C PRO A 248 16.31 10.38 -8.23
N GLU A 249 16.29 10.21 -6.90
CA GLU A 249 17.49 10.08 -6.05
C GLU A 249 18.44 8.99 -6.56
N PHE A 250 17.92 7.95 -7.22
CA PHE A 250 18.69 6.81 -7.71
C PHE A 250 18.81 6.78 -9.23
N ALA A 251 18.29 7.78 -9.93
CA ALA A 251 18.21 7.82 -11.41
C ALA A 251 17.58 6.53 -11.96
N ILE A 252 16.43 6.14 -11.44
CA ILE A 252 15.68 4.93 -11.82
C ILE A 252 14.29 5.33 -12.32
N THR A 253 13.89 4.75 -13.45
CA THR A 253 12.52 4.77 -13.96
C THR A 253 11.96 3.35 -13.93
N MET A 254 10.72 3.21 -13.47
CA MET A 254 10.05 1.94 -13.24
C MET A 254 8.82 1.81 -14.15
N PRO A 255 8.95 1.25 -15.37
CA PRO A 255 7.80 0.86 -16.17
C PRO A 255 6.98 -0.24 -15.47
N PHE A 256 5.65 -0.16 -15.59
CA PHE A 256 4.73 -1.14 -15.02
C PHE A 256 3.44 -1.27 -15.84
N ALA A 257 2.77 -2.42 -15.73
CA ALA A 257 1.44 -2.60 -16.31
C ALA A 257 0.36 -2.12 -15.34
N PRO A 258 -0.82 -1.66 -15.83
CA PRO A 258 -1.83 -1.05 -14.99
C PRO A 258 -2.40 -1.96 -13.90
N THR A 259 -2.25 -3.27 -14.01
CA THR A 259 -2.67 -4.26 -13.01
C THR A 259 -1.54 -4.74 -12.09
N GLU A 260 -0.29 -4.39 -12.38
CA GLU A 260 0.85 -4.72 -11.51
C GLU A 260 0.82 -3.84 -10.25
N PHE A 261 1.24 -4.39 -9.12
CA PHE A 261 1.26 -3.65 -7.85
C PHE A 261 2.33 -2.56 -7.88
N THR A 262 1.91 -1.35 -7.55
CA THR A 262 2.79 -0.22 -7.22
C THR A 262 2.22 0.50 -6.00
N GLN A 263 3.09 1.21 -5.25
CA GLN A 263 2.64 2.01 -4.12
C GLN A 263 1.64 3.09 -4.57
N VAL A 264 0.56 3.26 -3.82
CA VAL A 264 -0.54 4.17 -4.20
C VAL A 264 -0.17 5.65 -4.09
N ASN A 265 0.90 5.97 -3.38
CA ASN A 265 1.40 7.31 -3.09
C ASN A 265 2.87 7.37 -3.52
N SER A 266 3.14 7.87 -4.73
CA SER A 266 4.49 7.90 -5.30
C SER A 266 5.45 8.78 -4.51
N ASP A 267 4.99 9.90 -3.96
CA ASP A 267 5.84 10.79 -3.17
C ASP A 267 6.30 10.10 -1.89
N MET A 268 5.37 9.41 -1.22
CA MET A 268 5.72 8.60 -0.04
C MET A 268 6.57 7.40 -0.40
N ASN A 269 6.38 6.77 -1.58
CA ASN A 269 7.24 5.70 -2.06
C ASN A 269 8.69 6.17 -2.23
N ARG A 270 8.92 7.33 -2.82
CA ARG A 270 10.26 7.93 -2.96
C ARG A 270 10.94 8.12 -1.60
N LEU A 271 10.21 8.67 -0.62
CA LEU A 271 10.72 8.88 0.74
C LEU A 271 10.95 7.55 1.48
N MET A 272 10.10 6.56 1.28
CA MET A 272 10.22 5.21 1.84
C MET A 272 11.48 4.53 1.32
N VAL A 273 11.69 4.52 0.00
CA VAL A 273 12.88 3.95 -0.62
C VAL A 273 14.15 4.66 -0.14
N SER A 274 14.16 6.00 -0.11
CA SER A 274 15.28 6.79 0.43
C SER A 274 15.60 6.41 1.87
N ARG A 275 14.59 6.30 2.75
CA ARG A 275 14.79 5.85 4.14
C ARG A 275 15.31 4.43 4.23
N ALA A 276 14.76 3.51 3.44
CA ALA A 276 15.22 2.13 3.42
C ALA A 276 16.69 2.04 3.02
N MET A 277 17.12 2.79 2.01
CA MET A 277 18.54 2.83 1.59
C MET A 277 19.45 3.43 2.67
N ARG A 278 19.01 4.47 3.36
CA ARG A 278 19.78 5.05 4.49
C ARG A 278 19.92 4.10 5.67
N LEU A 279 18.92 3.27 5.95
CA LEU A 279 18.98 2.25 6.99
C LEU A 279 19.79 1.04 6.56
N LEU A 280 19.60 0.56 5.32
CA LEU A 280 20.31 -0.60 4.77
C LEU A 280 21.80 -0.30 4.56
N LYS A 281 22.13 0.94 4.13
CA LYS A 281 23.49 1.41 3.82
C LYS A 281 24.23 0.42 2.89
N PRO A 282 23.68 0.12 1.70
CA PRO A 282 24.30 -0.82 0.80
C PRO A 282 25.65 -0.30 0.31
N GLN A 283 26.64 -1.18 0.20
CA GLN A 283 28.00 -0.85 -0.25
C GLN A 283 28.36 -1.66 -1.52
N ALA A 284 29.25 -1.10 -2.33
CA ALA A 284 29.77 -1.80 -3.48
C ALA A 284 30.42 -3.13 -3.07
N GLY A 285 30.11 -4.20 -3.85
CA GLY A 285 30.63 -5.55 -3.62
C GLY A 285 29.87 -6.37 -2.58
N GLU A 286 29.03 -5.77 -1.71
CA GLU A 286 28.17 -6.52 -0.79
C GLU A 286 27.18 -7.38 -1.56
N ARG A 287 26.82 -8.52 -0.99
CA ARG A 287 25.75 -9.39 -1.48
C ARG A 287 24.50 -9.15 -0.65
N ILE A 288 23.43 -8.62 -1.28
CA ILE A 288 22.22 -8.20 -0.59
C ILE A 288 21.02 -8.93 -1.18
N ALA A 289 20.12 -9.44 -0.31
CA ALA A 289 18.84 -9.98 -0.75
C ALA A 289 17.72 -8.95 -0.57
N ASP A 290 16.83 -8.90 -1.57
CA ASP A 290 15.56 -8.17 -1.53
C ASP A 290 14.43 -9.19 -1.63
N PHE A 291 13.80 -9.51 -0.49
CA PHE A 291 12.73 -10.50 -0.42
C PHE A 291 11.37 -9.82 -0.57
N PHE A 292 10.49 -10.42 -1.37
CA PHE A 292 9.23 -9.87 -1.86
C PHE A 292 9.47 -8.64 -2.74
N CYS A 293 10.43 -8.76 -3.67
CA CYS A 293 10.97 -7.62 -4.41
C CYS A 293 10.00 -6.98 -5.41
N GLY A 294 8.89 -7.64 -5.75
CA GLY A 294 7.90 -7.13 -6.70
C GLY A 294 8.52 -6.74 -8.05
N LEU A 295 8.32 -5.50 -8.45
CA LEU A 295 8.87 -4.90 -9.68
C LEU A 295 10.35 -4.49 -9.57
N GLY A 296 10.96 -4.62 -8.38
CA GLY A 296 12.32 -4.16 -8.10
C GLY A 296 12.42 -2.78 -7.46
N ASN A 297 11.36 -2.34 -6.75
CA ASN A 297 11.26 -1.02 -6.13
C ASN A 297 12.42 -0.68 -5.17
N PHE A 298 12.93 -1.67 -4.45
CA PHE A 298 14.13 -1.55 -3.61
C PHE A 298 15.35 -2.20 -4.26
N THR A 299 15.17 -3.29 -5.02
CA THR A 299 16.23 -4.02 -5.70
C THR A 299 17.12 -3.10 -6.52
N LEU A 300 16.51 -2.25 -7.37
CA LEU A 300 17.26 -1.39 -8.28
C LEU A 300 18.02 -0.27 -7.55
N PRO A 301 17.45 0.45 -6.56
CA PRO A 301 18.21 1.36 -5.70
C PRO A 301 19.39 0.69 -4.98
N ILE A 302 19.22 -0.55 -4.48
CA ILE A 302 20.33 -1.31 -3.86
C ILE A 302 21.42 -1.58 -4.92
N ALA A 303 21.05 -2.04 -6.11
CA ALA A 303 22.01 -2.33 -7.17
C ALA A 303 22.76 -1.07 -7.65
N ARG A 304 22.15 0.10 -7.59
CA ARG A 304 22.77 1.37 -7.95
C ARG A 304 23.96 1.72 -7.06
N SER A 305 24.04 1.19 -5.84
CA SER A 305 25.20 1.34 -4.94
C SER A 305 26.44 0.54 -5.39
N GLY A 306 26.31 -0.36 -6.37
CA GLY A 306 27.35 -1.31 -6.77
C GLY A 306 27.32 -2.64 -6.02
N ALA A 307 26.29 -2.89 -5.22
CA ALA A 307 26.07 -4.19 -4.58
C ALA A 307 25.61 -5.24 -5.59
N ARG A 308 25.83 -6.52 -5.25
CA ARG A 308 25.26 -7.68 -5.95
C ARG A 308 23.93 -8.01 -5.28
N VAL A 309 22.82 -7.90 -6.04
CA VAL A 309 21.49 -8.03 -5.47
C VAL A 309 20.81 -9.29 -5.97
N LEU A 310 20.21 -10.05 -5.06
CA LEU A 310 19.27 -11.10 -5.39
C LEU A 310 17.86 -10.63 -5.00
N GLY A 311 17.01 -10.36 -6.01
CA GLY A 311 15.57 -10.16 -5.80
C GLY A 311 14.84 -11.50 -5.80
N VAL A 312 14.03 -11.74 -4.77
CA VAL A 312 13.20 -12.96 -4.66
C VAL A 312 11.74 -12.56 -4.58
N GLU A 313 10.93 -13.16 -5.45
CA GLU A 313 9.50 -12.83 -5.59
C GLU A 313 8.70 -14.10 -5.88
N GLY A 314 7.46 -14.20 -5.38
CA GLY A 314 6.60 -15.36 -5.57
C GLY A 314 5.99 -15.48 -6.97
N SER A 315 5.86 -14.37 -7.68
CA SER A 315 5.22 -14.30 -9.00
C SER A 315 6.23 -14.30 -10.14
N ASP A 316 6.20 -15.32 -11.00
CA ASP A 316 7.00 -15.34 -12.23
C ASP A 316 6.75 -14.13 -13.14
N ALA A 317 5.53 -13.62 -13.18
CA ALA A 317 5.17 -12.45 -13.97
C ALA A 317 5.87 -11.19 -13.42
N LEU A 318 5.89 -11.00 -12.10
CA LEU A 318 6.60 -9.89 -11.47
C LEU A 318 8.13 -10.04 -11.60
N VAL A 319 8.67 -11.26 -11.51
CA VAL A 319 10.09 -11.52 -11.75
C VAL A 319 10.48 -11.13 -13.19
N ARG A 320 9.66 -11.47 -14.18
CA ARG A 320 9.92 -11.04 -15.58
C ARG A 320 9.89 -9.51 -15.70
N ARG A 321 8.92 -8.84 -15.08
CA ARG A 321 8.85 -7.38 -15.07
C ARG A 321 10.05 -6.76 -14.38
N ALA A 322 10.48 -7.30 -13.24
CA ALA A 322 11.65 -6.82 -12.51
C ALA A 322 12.94 -6.92 -13.34
N ARG A 323 13.12 -8.01 -14.10
CA ARG A 323 14.23 -8.14 -15.06
C ARG A 323 14.19 -7.06 -16.15
N GLN A 324 13.02 -6.85 -16.77
CA GLN A 324 12.82 -5.78 -17.76
C GLN A 324 13.14 -4.39 -17.17
N ASN A 325 12.74 -4.14 -15.93
CA ASN A 325 13.07 -2.90 -15.24
C ASN A 325 14.58 -2.77 -14.97
N ALA A 326 15.27 -3.85 -14.63
CA ALA A 326 16.72 -3.85 -14.47
C ALA A 326 17.44 -3.55 -15.80
N GLU A 327 17.04 -4.21 -16.89
CA GLU A 327 17.54 -3.96 -18.25
C GLU A 327 17.29 -2.51 -18.67
N TYR A 328 16.08 -2.01 -18.50
CA TYR A 328 15.71 -0.62 -18.84
C TYR A 328 16.58 0.42 -18.13
N ASN A 329 17.00 0.14 -16.89
CA ASN A 329 17.86 1.00 -16.09
C ASN A 329 19.36 0.69 -16.23
N GLY A 330 19.75 -0.30 -17.05
CA GLY A 330 21.14 -0.73 -17.25
C GLY A 330 21.79 -1.28 -15.98
N LEU A 331 21.02 -2.02 -15.18
CA LEU A 331 21.43 -2.63 -13.91
C LEU A 331 21.41 -4.17 -13.95
N ASP A 332 21.08 -4.77 -15.07
CA ASP A 332 21.26 -6.19 -15.32
C ASP A 332 22.77 -6.56 -15.38
N LYS A 333 23.11 -7.81 -15.15
CA LYS A 333 24.51 -8.27 -15.10
C LYS A 333 25.28 -7.99 -16.40
N ASP A 334 24.64 -8.16 -17.55
CA ASP A 334 25.30 -8.01 -18.85
C ASP A 334 25.64 -6.54 -19.11
N SER A 335 24.71 -5.63 -18.86
CA SER A 335 24.92 -4.19 -18.98
C SER A 335 26.04 -3.68 -18.07
N LEU A 336 26.20 -4.24 -16.87
CA LEU A 336 27.22 -3.82 -15.91
C LEU A 336 28.59 -4.42 -16.22
N SER A 337 28.66 -5.63 -16.78
CA SER A 337 29.92 -6.24 -17.25
C SER A 337 30.54 -5.45 -18.39
N LEU A 338 29.70 -4.99 -19.34
CA LEU A 338 30.12 -4.13 -20.45
C LEU A 338 30.68 -2.76 -20.01
N ARG A 339 30.28 -2.29 -18.84
CA ARG A 339 30.74 -1.02 -18.25
C ARG A 339 31.97 -1.19 -17.33
N GLY A 340 32.59 -2.34 -17.30
CA GLY A 340 33.77 -2.64 -16.47
C GLY A 340 33.45 -2.77 -14.97
N ARG A 341 32.19 -2.92 -14.60
CA ARG A 341 31.73 -3.14 -13.22
C ARG A 341 31.44 -4.64 -12.97
N GLY A 342 32.38 -5.47 -13.31
CA GLY A 342 32.25 -6.93 -13.12
C GLY A 342 31.89 -7.28 -11.67
N GLY A 343 30.89 -8.15 -11.51
CA GLY A 343 30.40 -8.62 -10.21
C GLY A 343 29.28 -7.81 -9.56
N ALA A 344 28.95 -6.60 -10.01
CA ALA A 344 27.72 -5.87 -9.64
C ALA A 344 26.53 -6.38 -10.48
N GLY A 345 25.31 -6.00 -10.08
CA GLY A 345 24.09 -6.27 -10.85
C GLY A 345 23.04 -7.05 -10.10
N VAL A 346 21.92 -7.28 -10.78
CA VAL A 346 20.74 -7.91 -10.20
C VAL A 346 20.52 -9.30 -10.77
N GLU A 347 20.24 -10.23 -9.87
CA GLU A 347 19.63 -11.53 -10.19
C GLU A 347 18.21 -11.57 -9.62
N TYR A 348 17.31 -12.31 -10.29
CA TYR A 348 15.95 -12.53 -9.80
C TYR A 348 15.61 -14.00 -9.77
N ARG A 349 14.94 -14.44 -8.69
CA ARG A 349 14.41 -15.81 -8.56
C ARG A 349 12.93 -15.77 -8.20
N ALA A 350 12.15 -16.62 -8.87
CA ALA A 350 10.80 -16.91 -8.47
C ALA A 350 10.81 -17.98 -7.38
N MET A 351 10.23 -17.68 -6.20
CA MET A 351 10.19 -18.62 -5.08
C MET A 351 9.05 -18.26 -4.12
N ASN A 352 8.31 -19.24 -3.65
CA ASN A 352 7.29 -19.02 -2.63
C ASN A 352 7.93 -18.77 -1.26
N LEU A 353 7.97 -17.50 -0.85
CA LEU A 353 8.59 -17.06 0.39
C LEU A 353 7.79 -17.45 1.65
N PHE A 354 6.52 -17.85 1.50
CA PHE A 354 5.71 -18.39 2.59
C PHE A 354 6.00 -19.85 2.92
N GLU A 355 6.73 -20.54 2.04
CA GLU A 355 7.20 -21.92 2.23
C GLU A 355 8.71 -21.99 2.51
N MET A 356 9.32 -20.83 2.83
CA MET A 356 10.75 -20.76 3.13
C MET A 356 11.11 -21.66 4.32
N ASN A 357 12.25 -22.33 4.21
CA ASN A 357 12.85 -23.13 5.27
C ASN A 357 14.38 -23.03 5.23
N GLU A 358 15.05 -23.58 6.24
CA GLU A 358 16.51 -23.49 6.37
C GLU A 358 17.25 -24.03 5.15
N ALA A 359 16.80 -25.17 4.58
CA ALA A 359 17.44 -25.78 3.42
C ALA A 359 17.31 -24.91 2.14
N LEU A 360 16.12 -24.34 1.92
CA LEU A 360 15.89 -23.42 0.80
C LEU A 360 16.70 -22.12 0.97
N LEU A 361 16.75 -21.58 2.17
CA LEU A 361 17.53 -20.37 2.45
C LEU A 361 19.04 -20.64 2.27
N ALA A 362 19.54 -21.77 2.73
CA ALA A 362 20.93 -22.17 2.55
C ALA A 362 21.32 -22.30 1.07
N GLN A 363 20.42 -22.77 0.19
CA GLN A 363 20.62 -22.83 -1.25
C GLN A 363 20.77 -21.44 -1.90
N LEU A 364 20.20 -20.41 -1.31
CA LEU A 364 20.40 -19.03 -1.76
C LEU A 364 21.78 -18.51 -1.38
N GLY A 365 22.44 -19.12 -0.39
CA GLY A 365 23.74 -18.74 0.16
C GLY A 365 23.66 -17.54 1.08
N GLY A 366 24.77 -17.21 1.73
CA GLY A 366 24.87 -16.09 2.68
C GLY A 366 24.76 -14.73 1.99
N PHE A 367 24.21 -13.76 2.72
CA PHE A 367 24.08 -12.36 2.33
C PHE A 367 24.61 -11.46 3.45
N ASP A 368 25.18 -10.33 3.09
CA ASP A 368 25.61 -9.32 4.06
C ASP A 368 24.42 -8.63 4.73
N LYS A 369 23.36 -8.36 3.94
CA LYS A 369 22.18 -7.62 4.39
C LYS A 369 20.91 -8.10 3.66
N TRP A 370 19.77 -7.87 4.29
CA TRP A 370 18.46 -8.11 3.70
C TRP A 370 17.60 -6.85 3.71
N LEU A 371 16.81 -6.68 2.65
CA LEU A 371 15.59 -5.91 2.65
C LEU A 371 14.41 -6.86 2.55
N VAL A 372 13.35 -6.63 3.32
CA VAL A 372 12.15 -7.48 3.36
C VAL A 372 10.93 -6.57 3.31
N ASP A 373 10.05 -6.72 2.31
CA ASP A 373 8.80 -5.94 2.16
C ASP A 373 7.62 -6.87 1.87
N PRO A 374 7.17 -7.68 2.84
CA PRO A 374 6.16 -8.70 2.64
C PRO A 374 4.75 -8.12 2.57
N PRO A 375 3.78 -8.88 2.02
CA PRO A 375 2.37 -8.56 2.16
C PRO A 375 1.91 -8.62 3.61
N ARG A 376 0.62 -8.37 3.86
CA ARG A 376 0.02 -8.28 5.20
C ARG A 376 0.26 -9.49 6.12
N ASP A 377 0.50 -10.65 5.54
CA ASP A 377 0.77 -11.89 6.27
C ASP A 377 2.14 -11.91 6.97
N GLY A 378 3.03 -10.97 6.60
CA GLY A 378 4.39 -10.90 7.10
C GLY A 378 5.31 -11.96 6.48
N ALA A 379 6.48 -12.21 7.07
CA ALA A 379 7.52 -13.11 6.56
C ALA A 379 8.00 -14.11 7.62
N ILE A 380 7.09 -14.64 8.42
CA ILE A 380 7.44 -15.47 9.60
C ILE A 380 8.29 -16.69 9.24
N GLU A 381 8.00 -17.37 8.14
CA GLU A 381 8.75 -18.56 7.74
C GLU A 381 10.16 -18.19 7.28
N LEU A 382 10.32 -17.06 6.60
CA LEU A 382 11.63 -16.50 6.25
C LEU A 382 12.44 -16.15 7.51
N MET A 383 11.82 -15.52 8.52
CA MET A 383 12.50 -15.18 9.78
C MET A 383 12.93 -16.43 10.56
N LYS A 384 12.08 -17.44 10.62
CA LYS A 384 12.39 -18.74 11.25
C LYS A 384 13.53 -19.47 10.56
N SER A 385 13.67 -19.35 9.25
CA SER A 385 14.66 -20.05 8.43
C SER A 385 16.09 -19.54 8.63
N ILE A 386 16.30 -18.41 9.29
CA ILE A 386 17.62 -17.86 9.53
C ILE A 386 18.42 -18.81 10.44
N THR A 387 19.55 -19.29 9.95
CA THR A 387 20.54 -20.04 10.75
C THR A 387 21.81 -19.18 10.96
N PRO A 388 22.67 -19.49 11.92
CA PRO A 388 23.90 -18.72 12.17
C PRO A 388 24.80 -18.57 10.92
N GLU A 389 24.80 -19.57 10.03
CA GLU A 389 25.63 -19.62 8.81
C GLU A 389 25.17 -18.66 7.72
N VAL A 390 23.86 -18.38 7.66
CA VAL A 390 23.28 -17.53 6.61
C VAL A 390 22.69 -16.24 7.14
N ALA A 391 22.79 -16.00 8.45
CA ALA A 391 22.26 -14.82 9.12
C ALA A 391 22.93 -13.54 8.58
N PRO A 392 22.18 -12.60 7.97
CA PRO A 392 22.74 -11.32 7.56
C PRO A 392 23.05 -10.45 8.78
N ARG A 393 24.06 -9.61 8.69
CA ARG A 393 24.36 -8.67 9.79
C ARG A 393 23.30 -7.58 9.98
N ARG A 394 22.50 -7.31 8.94
CA ARG A 394 21.49 -6.24 8.97
C ARG A 394 20.27 -6.62 8.15
N ILE A 395 19.09 -6.35 8.72
CA ILE A 395 17.80 -6.52 8.06
C ILE A 395 17.03 -5.20 8.14
N VAL A 396 16.61 -4.67 6.99
CA VAL A 396 15.62 -3.60 6.92
C VAL A 396 14.29 -4.24 6.55
N TYR A 397 13.31 -4.08 7.42
CA TYR A 397 11.97 -4.66 7.26
C TYR A 397 10.95 -3.54 7.05
N VAL A 398 10.31 -3.49 5.89
CA VAL A 398 9.17 -2.62 5.57
C VAL A 398 7.90 -3.44 5.80
N SER A 399 6.85 -2.83 6.33
CA SER A 399 5.61 -3.56 6.63
C SER A 399 4.37 -2.68 6.59
N CYS A 400 3.33 -3.15 5.91
CA CYS A 400 1.99 -2.56 5.95
C CYS A 400 1.09 -3.11 7.07
N SER A 401 1.64 -3.95 7.98
CA SER A 401 0.93 -4.59 9.09
C SER A 401 1.77 -4.59 10.37
N PRO A 402 1.57 -3.65 11.29
CA PRO A 402 2.33 -3.59 12.55
C PRO A 402 2.26 -4.86 13.39
N SER A 403 1.15 -5.60 13.34
CA SER A 403 0.97 -6.83 14.12
C SER A 403 1.83 -7.99 13.60
N THR A 404 1.94 -8.14 12.28
CA THR A 404 2.80 -9.17 11.68
C THR A 404 4.28 -8.79 11.77
N LEU A 405 4.62 -7.51 11.62
CA LEU A 405 5.97 -7.03 11.92
C LEU A 405 6.36 -7.32 13.37
N ALA A 406 5.47 -7.07 14.32
CA ALA A 406 5.75 -7.33 15.74
C ALA A 406 5.98 -8.82 16.02
N ARG A 407 5.16 -9.71 15.41
CA ARG A 407 5.33 -11.17 15.49
C ARG A 407 6.69 -11.62 14.90
N ASP A 408 7.05 -11.09 13.74
CA ASP A 408 8.30 -11.43 13.05
C ASP A 408 9.51 -10.87 13.82
N ALA A 409 9.35 -9.68 14.42
CA ALA A 409 10.35 -9.07 15.31
C ALA A 409 10.59 -9.90 16.60
N GLU A 410 9.56 -10.53 17.15
CA GLU A 410 9.70 -11.46 18.28
C GLU A 410 10.69 -12.59 17.93
N VAL A 411 10.55 -13.19 16.76
CA VAL A 411 11.46 -14.25 16.28
C VAL A 411 12.86 -13.70 16.06
N LEU A 412 13.01 -12.57 15.37
CA LEU A 412 14.32 -11.97 15.11
C LEU A 412 15.07 -11.64 16.39
N VAL A 413 14.40 -11.04 17.38
CA VAL A 413 15.07 -10.58 18.60
C VAL A 413 15.28 -11.73 19.59
N HIS A 414 14.23 -12.47 19.93
CA HIS A 414 14.30 -13.44 21.03
C HIS A 414 14.81 -14.82 20.61
N VAL A 415 14.73 -15.16 19.30
CA VAL A 415 15.17 -16.49 18.81
C VAL A 415 16.45 -16.38 17.98
N LYS A 416 16.58 -15.35 17.14
CA LYS A 416 17.70 -15.21 16.21
C LYS A 416 18.80 -14.25 16.71
N GLY A 417 18.58 -13.56 17.84
CA GLY A 417 19.58 -12.74 18.53
C GLY A 417 19.83 -11.37 17.90
N TYR A 418 18.92 -10.86 17.07
CA TYR A 418 19.01 -9.50 16.54
C TYR A 418 18.61 -8.46 17.58
N ALA A 419 19.22 -7.28 17.51
CA ALA A 419 18.74 -6.10 18.21
C ALA A 419 17.82 -5.28 17.28
N LEU A 420 16.66 -4.84 17.78
CA LEU A 420 15.79 -3.89 17.08
C LEU A 420 16.34 -2.47 17.26
N LYS A 421 17.22 -2.04 16.35
CA LYS A 421 17.93 -0.75 16.44
C LYS A 421 17.02 0.45 16.20
N ALA A 422 16.07 0.36 15.28
CA ALA A 422 15.18 1.46 15.00
C ALA A 422 13.83 0.98 14.44
N ALA A 423 12.75 1.71 14.71
CA ALA A 423 11.47 1.51 14.06
C ALA A 423 10.71 2.83 13.97
N GLY A 424 9.86 2.99 12.94
CA GLY A 424 9.01 4.16 12.78
C GLY A 424 7.99 4.00 11.66
N VAL A 425 7.04 4.94 11.58
CA VAL A 425 5.96 4.90 10.60
C VAL A 425 6.22 5.80 9.40
N MET A 426 5.59 5.43 8.31
CA MET A 426 5.53 6.19 7.07
C MET A 426 4.05 6.35 6.68
N ASN A 427 3.58 7.59 6.53
CA ASN A 427 2.16 7.83 6.26
C ASN A 427 1.82 7.64 4.78
N MET A 428 1.97 6.40 4.29
CA MET A 428 1.67 5.99 2.91
C MET A 428 0.20 6.23 2.56
N PHE A 429 -0.70 6.07 3.54
CA PHE A 429 -2.15 6.11 3.36
C PHE A 429 -2.79 7.17 4.27
N PRO A 430 -2.58 8.48 4.03
CA PRO A 430 -3.30 9.52 4.75
C PRO A 430 -4.82 9.31 4.69
N GLN A 431 -5.55 9.81 5.70
CA GLN A 431 -7.01 9.70 5.84
C GLN A 431 -7.54 8.29 6.10
N THR A 432 -6.65 7.29 6.25
CA THR A 432 -7.00 5.92 6.60
C THR A 432 -6.23 5.44 7.83
N SER A 433 -6.72 4.39 8.47
CA SER A 433 -6.05 3.75 9.62
C SER A 433 -4.89 2.82 9.23
N HIS A 434 -4.64 2.59 7.94
CA HIS A 434 -3.52 1.77 7.49
C HIS A 434 -2.17 2.35 7.97
N VAL A 435 -1.36 1.48 8.54
CA VAL A 435 -0.03 1.82 9.07
C VAL A 435 1.03 1.18 8.19
N GLU A 436 1.85 2.00 7.57
CA GLU A 436 3.09 1.59 6.93
C GLU A 436 4.25 1.86 7.89
N SER A 437 5.15 0.91 8.05
CA SER A 437 6.23 0.99 9.02
C SER A 437 7.54 0.45 8.46
N ILE A 438 8.65 0.88 9.05
CA ILE A 438 9.98 0.39 8.74
C ILE A 438 10.74 0.10 10.02
N ALA A 439 11.47 -1.00 10.05
CA ALA A 439 12.29 -1.42 11.17
C ALA A 439 13.69 -1.82 10.72
N LEU A 440 14.68 -1.57 11.57
CA LEU A 440 16.06 -1.96 11.38
C LEU A 440 16.46 -2.95 12.47
N PHE A 441 16.90 -4.12 12.03
CA PHE A 441 17.49 -5.13 12.92
C PHE A 441 18.96 -5.30 12.58
N GLU A 442 19.79 -5.43 13.62
CA GLU A 442 21.22 -5.70 13.49
C GLU A 442 21.61 -6.86 14.39
N LEU A 443 22.49 -7.69 13.90
CA LEU A 443 23.12 -8.77 14.64
C LEU A 443 24.49 -8.28 15.10
N ASP A 444 24.66 -8.09 16.41
CA ASP A 444 25.93 -7.77 17.00
C ASP A 444 26.81 -9.04 16.94
N ARG A 445 27.84 -9.04 16.07
CA ARG A 445 28.85 -10.10 15.93
C ARG A 445 30.22 -9.59 16.40
#